data_829ed1ea0617c9ebdf46d0eb91cda403
#
_entry.id   829ed1ea0617c9ebdf46d0eb91cda403
#
_cell.length_a   1.000
_cell.length_b   1.000
_cell.length_c   1.000
_cell.angle_alpha   90.00
_cell.angle_beta   90.00
_cell.angle_gamma   90.00
#
_symmetry.space_group_name_H-M   'P 1'
#
loop_
_entity.id
_entity.type
_entity.pdbx_description
1 polymer ?
#
loop_
_entity_poly.entity_id
_entity_poly.type
_entity_poly.pdbx_seq_one_letter_code
_entity_poly.pdbx_strand_id
1 'polypeptide(L)'
;MFETIQETIENLALPKRVLVACSGGLDSTVLVDALCRYRSDVLVSIAHVDYCLREESRGDADFVQNFAEERGLPFYKKVADLSQEKQGVEEKARLIRFDFFEGLLKEIGAGVVILAQHQDDQAETILMQIVRGGVFQRKFGMNQQSGHYLRPFLNFKKADLAEYAKEHQLTWREDVTNQDPDYTKRNQIRNIVLPALNEVNERAQEHIIQLAEQLSREELLIEGQAKRYLEPFYKNYNDVPRLWWFPCLKLIATRAGLYNLKERQIQDVVDLMRQSSKPNGRITLSDGYYFEKSYQTVDIFRANPNEEKSSKKLPKDGQKSDILVLELDQWYFLTDLRVRVQSNRPSESDMGCLPLPDNLEGRFELVSAKSKDRIPLSSGHKTVRRLLIDEKIPVEDRSKTYLLLDQEKNVLAVFLGQKRWYFTRNWPKDRPSGKQCLVWRIEEN
;
A
#
# COMPACT_ATOMS: atom_id res chain seq x y z
N MET A 1 -11.97 6.60 -37.22
CA MET A 1 -12.56 5.31 -37.59
C MET A 1 -12.77 4.60 -36.25
N PHE A 2 -14.00 4.24 -35.93
CA PHE A 2 -14.25 3.48 -34.69
C PHE A 2 -13.80 2.06 -34.95
N GLU A 3 -13.00 1.51 -34.05
CA GLU A 3 -12.52 0.12 -34.10
C GLU A 3 -13.73 -0.81 -33.91
N THR A 4 -13.85 -1.84 -34.73
CA THR A 4 -14.93 -2.81 -34.60
C THR A 4 -14.60 -3.81 -33.49
N ILE A 5 -15.63 -4.54 -32.98
CA ILE A 5 -15.42 -5.63 -32.01
C ILE A 5 -14.45 -6.65 -32.57
N GLN A 6 -14.56 -7.00 -33.83
CA GLN A 6 -13.65 -7.90 -34.52
C GLN A 6 -12.20 -7.40 -34.48
N GLU A 7 -11.95 -6.18 -34.99
CA GLU A 7 -10.61 -5.58 -35.01
C GLU A 7 -10.00 -5.49 -33.61
N THR A 8 -10.81 -5.09 -32.60
CA THR A 8 -10.37 -5.03 -31.22
C THR A 8 -9.91 -6.40 -30.71
N ILE A 9 -10.72 -7.45 -30.93
CA ILE A 9 -10.40 -8.81 -30.46
C ILE A 9 -9.20 -9.41 -31.22
N GLU A 10 -9.10 -9.19 -32.52
CA GLU A 10 -7.95 -9.64 -33.34
C GLU A 10 -6.64 -9.01 -32.90
N ASN A 11 -6.65 -7.73 -32.55
CA ASN A 11 -5.45 -6.96 -32.16
C ASN A 11 -5.03 -7.14 -30.69
N LEU A 12 -5.80 -7.88 -29.88
CA LEU A 12 -5.43 -8.11 -28.48
C LEU A 12 -4.15 -8.95 -28.36
N ALA A 13 -3.18 -8.47 -27.60
CA ALA A 13 -2.03 -9.25 -27.18
C ALA A 13 -2.43 -10.24 -26.07
N LEU A 14 -2.84 -11.44 -26.45
CA LEU A 14 -3.30 -12.48 -25.54
C LEU A 14 -2.29 -13.60 -25.34
N PRO A 15 -2.17 -14.13 -24.11
CA PRO A 15 -1.44 -15.38 -23.87
C PRO A 15 -2.20 -16.56 -24.49
N LYS A 16 -1.52 -17.70 -24.66
CA LYS A 16 -2.10 -18.89 -25.27
C LYS A 16 -3.36 -19.42 -24.54
N ARG A 17 -3.47 -19.19 -23.23
CA ARG A 17 -4.61 -19.60 -22.41
C ARG A 17 -5.19 -18.39 -21.71
N VAL A 18 -6.50 -18.22 -21.82
CA VAL A 18 -7.26 -17.14 -21.20
C VAL A 18 -8.44 -17.68 -20.43
N LEU A 19 -8.83 -16.98 -19.38
CA LEU A 19 -10.02 -17.22 -18.59
C LEU A 19 -11.02 -16.10 -18.86
N VAL A 20 -12.25 -16.41 -19.26
CA VAL A 20 -13.32 -15.42 -19.48
C VAL A 20 -14.31 -15.50 -18.33
N ALA A 21 -14.55 -14.39 -17.66
CA ALA A 21 -15.61 -14.29 -16.67
C ALA A 21 -16.95 -14.13 -17.39
N CYS A 22 -17.79 -15.16 -17.35
CA CYS A 22 -19.07 -15.19 -18.02
C CYS A 22 -20.23 -15.26 -17.01
N SER A 23 -21.08 -14.23 -17.01
CA SER A 23 -22.31 -14.19 -16.20
C SER A 23 -23.50 -14.80 -16.90
N GLY A 24 -23.43 -15.04 -18.21
CA GLY A 24 -24.55 -15.43 -19.06
C GLY A 24 -25.36 -14.25 -19.61
N GLY A 25 -25.05 -13.02 -19.20
CA GLY A 25 -25.62 -11.79 -19.75
C GLY A 25 -25.05 -11.42 -21.12
N LEU A 26 -25.69 -10.46 -21.80
CA LEU A 26 -25.34 -9.98 -23.14
C LEU A 26 -23.82 -9.80 -23.33
N ASP A 27 -23.23 -8.94 -22.52
CA ASP A 27 -21.86 -8.48 -22.70
C ASP A 27 -20.84 -9.64 -22.62
N SER A 28 -21.03 -10.52 -21.64
CA SER A 28 -20.13 -11.67 -21.43
C SER A 28 -20.32 -12.75 -22.52
N THR A 29 -21.55 -12.92 -23.02
CA THR A 29 -21.84 -13.84 -24.12
C THR A 29 -21.21 -13.36 -25.42
N VAL A 30 -21.33 -12.07 -25.72
CA VAL A 30 -20.65 -11.43 -26.86
C VAL A 30 -19.12 -11.60 -26.78
N LEU A 31 -18.55 -11.41 -25.59
CA LEU A 31 -17.10 -11.55 -25.40
C LEU A 31 -16.61 -12.96 -25.70
N VAL A 32 -17.30 -13.97 -25.17
CA VAL A 32 -16.94 -15.38 -25.43
C VAL A 32 -17.07 -15.70 -26.92
N ASP A 33 -18.18 -15.31 -27.55
CA ASP A 33 -18.42 -15.58 -28.97
C ASP A 33 -17.36 -14.91 -29.86
N ALA A 34 -17.04 -13.64 -29.62
CA ALA A 34 -16.03 -12.90 -30.36
C ALA A 34 -14.62 -13.53 -30.23
N LEU A 35 -14.24 -13.96 -29.03
CA LEU A 35 -12.98 -14.68 -28.83
C LEU A 35 -12.94 -15.99 -29.59
N CYS A 36 -14.03 -16.77 -29.56
CA CYS A 36 -14.09 -18.04 -30.29
C CYS A 36 -14.02 -17.86 -31.82
N ARG A 37 -14.64 -16.78 -32.35
CA ARG A 37 -14.65 -16.52 -33.80
C ARG A 37 -13.32 -15.98 -34.31
N TYR A 38 -12.73 -15.03 -33.61
CA TYR A 38 -11.62 -14.24 -34.13
C TYR A 38 -10.27 -14.60 -33.55
N ARG A 39 -10.21 -15.48 -32.51
CA ARG A 39 -8.94 -15.87 -31.85
C ARG A 39 -8.83 -17.39 -31.68
N SER A 40 -8.81 -18.10 -32.82
CA SER A 40 -8.58 -19.56 -32.86
C SER A 40 -7.20 -19.98 -32.33
N ASP A 41 -6.26 -19.05 -32.20
CA ASP A 41 -4.94 -19.22 -31.63
C ASP A 41 -4.92 -19.30 -30.10
N VAL A 42 -6.02 -18.94 -29.42
CA VAL A 42 -6.14 -18.83 -27.98
C VAL A 42 -7.06 -19.91 -27.42
N LEU A 43 -6.63 -20.56 -26.34
CA LEU A 43 -7.45 -21.52 -25.60
C LEU A 43 -8.31 -20.78 -24.56
N VAL A 44 -9.60 -20.67 -24.84
CA VAL A 44 -10.57 -19.99 -24.00
C VAL A 44 -11.16 -20.97 -22.97
N SER A 45 -11.20 -20.56 -21.69
CA SER A 45 -11.90 -21.24 -20.62
C SER A 45 -12.92 -20.30 -19.99
N ILE A 46 -14.06 -20.79 -19.54
CA ILE A 46 -15.14 -20.00 -18.96
C ILE A 46 -15.17 -20.18 -17.44
N ALA A 47 -15.25 -19.06 -16.71
CA ALA A 47 -15.49 -19.03 -15.27
C ALA A 47 -16.83 -18.36 -14.96
N HIS A 48 -17.68 -19.03 -14.17
CA HIS A 48 -18.97 -18.53 -13.70
C HIS A 48 -19.05 -18.61 -12.18
N VAL A 49 -19.63 -17.58 -11.54
CA VAL A 49 -19.90 -17.57 -10.11
C VAL A 49 -21.40 -17.43 -9.88
N ASP A 50 -21.99 -18.43 -9.26
CA ASP A 50 -23.37 -18.44 -8.81
C ASP A 50 -23.44 -18.00 -7.34
N TYR A 51 -24.05 -16.86 -7.08
CA TYR A 51 -24.17 -16.29 -5.73
C TYR A 51 -25.43 -16.70 -5.00
N CYS A 52 -26.32 -17.50 -5.63
CA CYS A 52 -27.60 -17.96 -5.07
C CYS A 52 -28.49 -16.81 -4.54
N LEU A 53 -28.39 -15.62 -5.14
CA LEU A 53 -29.15 -14.44 -4.71
C LEU A 53 -30.63 -14.47 -5.16
N ARG A 54 -30.98 -15.33 -6.09
CA ARG A 54 -32.34 -15.52 -6.67
C ARG A 54 -32.57 -16.98 -7.03
N GLU A 55 -33.85 -17.34 -7.16
CA GLU A 55 -34.23 -18.69 -7.56
C GLU A 55 -33.74 -19.04 -8.98
N GLU A 56 -33.74 -18.04 -9.88
CA GLU A 56 -33.29 -18.18 -11.27
C GLU A 56 -31.79 -18.31 -11.46
N SER A 57 -30.98 -18.04 -10.42
CA SER A 57 -29.48 -18.07 -10.52
C SER A 57 -28.93 -19.42 -10.96
N ARG A 58 -29.65 -20.53 -10.61
CA ARG A 58 -29.33 -21.88 -11.12
C ARG A 58 -29.50 -21.97 -12.62
N GLY A 59 -30.63 -21.43 -13.16
CA GLY A 59 -30.88 -21.38 -14.60
C GLY A 59 -29.84 -20.55 -15.37
N ASP A 60 -29.27 -19.52 -14.74
CA ASP A 60 -28.18 -18.73 -15.34
C ASP A 60 -26.91 -19.57 -15.43
N ALA A 61 -26.55 -20.31 -14.36
CA ALA A 61 -25.42 -21.20 -14.36
C ALA A 61 -25.55 -22.36 -15.38
N ASP A 62 -26.73 -22.95 -15.49
CA ASP A 62 -27.03 -24.00 -16.49
C ASP A 62 -26.93 -23.45 -17.91
N PHE A 63 -27.42 -22.22 -18.15
CA PHE A 63 -27.27 -21.55 -19.43
C PHE A 63 -25.80 -21.37 -19.82
N VAL A 64 -24.97 -20.88 -18.91
CA VAL A 64 -23.53 -20.67 -19.19
C VAL A 64 -22.81 -21.99 -19.41
N GLN A 65 -23.17 -23.04 -18.66
CA GLN A 65 -22.63 -24.37 -18.87
C GLN A 65 -22.97 -24.92 -20.26
N ASN A 66 -24.23 -24.89 -20.66
CA ASN A 66 -24.68 -25.34 -21.99
C ASN A 66 -24.00 -24.54 -23.11
N PHE A 67 -23.89 -23.19 -22.92
CA PHE A 67 -23.21 -22.31 -23.85
C PHE A 67 -21.74 -22.66 -24.04
N ALA A 68 -21.05 -23.07 -22.95
CA ALA A 68 -19.68 -23.56 -22.99
C ALA A 68 -19.56 -24.92 -23.68
N GLU A 69 -20.45 -25.87 -23.35
CA GLU A 69 -20.49 -27.22 -23.93
C GLU A 69 -20.73 -27.21 -25.45
N GLU A 70 -21.67 -26.38 -25.92
CA GLU A 70 -21.95 -26.21 -27.36
C GLU A 70 -20.71 -25.72 -28.15
N ARG A 71 -19.79 -25.02 -27.48
CA ARG A 71 -18.54 -24.48 -28.06
C ARG A 71 -17.32 -25.31 -27.75
N GLY A 72 -17.45 -26.43 -27.02
CA GLY A 72 -16.36 -27.27 -26.59
C GLY A 72 -15.36 -26.59 -25.66
N LEU A 73 -15.81 -25.60 -24.84
CA LEU A 73 -14.99 -24.82 -23.97
C LEU A 73 -14.98 -25.40 -22.54
N PRO A 74 -13.82 -25.44 -21.84
CA PRO A 74 -13.76 -25.77 -20.43
C PRO A 74 -14.59 -24.79 -19.60
N PHE A 75 -15.42 -25.32 -18.69
CA PHE A 75 -16.31 -24.57 -17.82
C PHE A 75 -15.99 -24.81 -16.37
N TYR A 76 -15.81 -23.74 -15.59
CA TYR A 76 -15.52 -23.74 -14.17
C TYR A 76 -16.57 -22.94 -13.43
N LYS A 77 -17.26 -23.59 -12.47
CA LYS A 77 -18.32 -22.97 -11.67
C LYS A 77 -17.92 -22.90 -10.20
N LYS A 78 -18.14 -21.73 -9.59
CA LYS A 78 -18.11 -21.52 -8.13
C LYS A 78 -19.50 -21.21 -7.65
N VAL A 79 -19.97 -21.96 -6.66
CA VAL A 79 -21.21 -21.63 -5.94
C VAL A 79 -20.82 -20.96 -4.63
N ALA A 80 -21.41 -19.80 -4.36
CA ALA A 80 -21.19 -19.01 -3.16
C ALA A 80 -22.52 -18.43 -2.69
N ASP A 81 -23.16 -19.09 -1.74
CA ASP A 81 -24.48 -18.69 -1.25
C ASP A 81 -24.38 -17.39 -0.43
N LEU A 82 -24.87 -16.29 -0.98
CA LEU A 82 -24.98 -14.98 -0.36
C LEU A 82 -26.44 -14.60 -0.04
N SER A 83 -27.40 -15.52 -0.18
CA SER A 83 -28.84 -15.25 0.02
C SER A 83 -29.19 -14.73 1.41
N GLN A 84 -28.41 -15.07 2.42
CA GLN A 84 -28.60 -14.66 3.83
C GLN A 84 -27.87 -13.36 4.19
N GLU A 85 -27.05 -12.82 3.29
CA GLU A 85 -26.27 -11.63 3.56
C GLU A 85 -27.14 -10.36 3.40
N LYS A 86 -27.15 -9.52 4.45
CA LYS A 86 -27.97 -8.30 4.46
C LYS A 86 -27.19 -7.03 4.14
N GLN A 87 -25.86 -7.06 4.26
CA GLN A 87 -25.01 -5.89 4.06
C GLN A 87 -23.71 -6.26 3.35
N GLY A 88 -23.21 -5.36 2.50
CA GLY A 88 -21.93 -5.55 1.82
C GLY A 88 -21.92 -6.70 0.80
N VAL A 89 -23.09 -7.16 0.31
CA VAL A 89 -23.22 -8.26 -0.62
C VAL A 89 -22.35 -8.07 -1.87
N GLU A 90 -22.39 -6.88 -2.47
CA GLU A 90 -21.61 -6.56 -3.67
C GLU A 90 -20.10 -6.68 -3.44
N GLU A 91 -19.61 -6.19 -2.29
CA GLU A 91 -18.18 -6.28 -1.96
C GLU A 91 -17.75 -7.71 -1.67
N LYS A 92 -18.56 -8.48 -0.93
CA LYS A 92 -18.31 -9.91 -0.68
C LYS A 92 -18.32 -10.71 -1.97
N ALA A 93 -19.34 -10.51 -2.81
CA ALA A 93 -19.44 -11.15 -4.12
C ALA A 93 -18.22 -10.84 -5.00
N ARG A 94 -17.76 -9.59 -4.97
CA ARG A 94 -16.55 -9.15 -5.66
C ARG A 94 -15.30 -9.89 -5.15
N LEU A 95 -15.10 -9.96 -3.84
CA LEU A 95 -13.93 -10.65 -3.24
C LEU A 95 -13.92 -12.13 -3.62
N ILE A 96 -15.07 -12.84 -3.46
CA ILE A 96 -15.21 -14.26 -3.81
C ILE A 96 -14.89 -14.49 -5.29
N ARG A 97 -15.39 -13.63 -6.16
CA ARG A 97 -15.16 -13.70 -7.60
C ARG A 97 -13.70 -13.57 -7.97
N PHE A 98 -13.01 -12.55 -7.42
CA PHE A 98 -11.60 -12.33 -7.71
C PHE A 98 -10.73 -13.45 -7.14
N ASP A 99 -10.99 -13.92 -5.92
CA ASP A 99 -10.28 -15.05 -5.32
C ASP A 99 -10.43 -16.33 -6.17
N PHE A 100 -11.64 -16.60 -6.66
CA PHE A 100 -11.89 -17.72 -7.56
C PHE A 100 -11.13 -17.59 -8.89
N PHE A 101 -11.12 -16.42 -9.50
CA PHE A 101 -10.40 -16.20 -10.75
C PHE A 101 -8.89 -16.32 -10.58
N GLU A 102 -8.32 -15.77 -9.50
CA GLU A 102 -6.89 -15.90 -9.20
C GLU A 102 -6.48 -17.36 -8.92
N GLY A 103 -7.35 -18.13 -8.28
CA GLY A 103 -7.18 -19.57 -8.09
C GLY A 103 -7.13 -20.31 -9.43
N LEU A 104 -8.12 -20.06 -10.29
CA LEU A 104 -8.20 -20.69 -11.62
C LEU A 104 -7.04 -20.31 -12.53
N LEU A 105 -6.59 -19.04 -12.53
CA LEU A 105 -5.42 -18.64 -13.32
C LEU A 105 -4.22 -19.54 -13.06
N LYS A 106 -3.97 -19.85 -11.79
CA LYS A 106 -2.86 -20.72 -11.37
C LYS A 106 -3.09 -22.19 -11.75
N GLU A 107 -4.33 -22.67 -11.53
CA GLU A 107 -4.70 -24.07 -11.75
C GLU A 107 -4.61 -24.46 -13.23
N ILE A 108 -5.19 -23.64 -14.13
CA ILE A 108 -5.24 -23.94 -15.55
C ILE A 108 -4.07 -23.35 -16.36
N GLY A 109 -3.19 -22.60 -15.71
CA GLY A 109 -2.06 -21.92 -16.35
C GLY A 109 -2.49 -20.83 -17.35
N ALA A 110 -3.64 -20.14 -17.08
CA ALA A 110 -4.06 -19.00 -17.88
C ALA A 110 -3.29 -17.75 -17.49
N GLY A 111 -2.98 -16.89 -18.46
CA GLY A 111 -2.19 -15.69 -18.24
C GLY A 111 -3.04 -14.46 -17.91
N VAL A 112 -4.34 -14.48 -18.22
CA VAL A 112 -5.22 -13.31 -18.07
C VAL A 112 -6.68 -13.74 -17.85
N VAL A 113 -7.41 -12.93 -17.08
CA VAL A 113 -8.87 -12.97 -16.97
C VAL A 113 -9.46 -11.85 -17.84
N ILE A 114 -10.36 -12.20 -18.75
CA ILE A 114 -11.02 -11.23 -19.62
C ILE A 114 -12.43 -10.95 -19.07
N LEU A 115 -12.73 -9.66 -18.92
CA LEU A 115 -13.99 -9.15 -18.38
C LEU A 115 -14.72 -8.36 -19.47
N ALA A 116 -16.02 -8.55 -19.59
CA ALA A 116 -16.87 -7.89 -20.60
C ALA A 116 -17.37 -6.50 -20.17
N GLN A 117 -16.66 -5.79 -19.34
CA GLN A 117 -17.00 -4.43 -18.92
C GLN A 117 -16.89 -3.47 -20.11
N HIS A 118 -17.87 -2.59 -20.26
CA HIS A 118 -18.05 -1.72 -21.43
C HIS A 118 -18.11 -0.24 -21.02
N GLN A 119 -18.38 0.64 -21.98
CA GLN A 119 -18.34 2.10 -21.81
C GLN A 119 -19.31 2.60 -20.73
N ASP A 120 -20.52 2.01 -20.65
CA ASP A 120 -21.51 2.43 -19.65
C ASP A 120 -21.03 2.06 -18.24
N ASP A 121 -20.43 0.87 -18.05
CA ASP A 121 -19.78 0.49 -16.77
C ASP A 121 -18.66 1.46 -16.38
N GLN A 122 -17.96 2.00 -17.38
CA GLN A 122 -16.91 2.99 -17.18
C GLN A 122 -17.49 4.29 -16.61
N ALA A 123 -18.55 4.81 -17.23
CA ALA A 123 -19.24 6.02 -16.77
C ALA A 123 -19.83 5.84 -15.37
N GLU A 124 -20.48 4.69 -15.09
CA GLU A 124 -20.96 4.33 -13.75
C GLU A 124 -19.86 4.34 -12.72
N THR A 125 -18.71 3.73 -13.04
CA THR A 125 -17.56 3.64 -12.14
C THR A 125 -17.00 5.03 -11.84
N ILE A 126 -16.86 5.89 -12.84
CA ILE A 126 -16.39 7.27 -12.67
C ILE A 126 -17.33 8.06 -11.76
N LEU A 127 -18.63 8.01 -12.02
CA LEU A 127 -19.63 8.68 -11.19
C LEU A 127 -19.64 8.15 -9.76
N MET A 128 -19.55 6.83 -9.55
CA MET A 128 -19.41 6.25 -8.21
C MET A 128 -18.16 6.75 -7.49
N GLN A 129 -17.04 6.93 -8.20
CA GLN A 129 -15.81 7.47 -7.63
C GLN A 129 -15.99 8.94 -7.23
N ILE A 130 -16.64 9.75 -8.06
CA ILE A 130 -16.94 11.16 -7.77
C ILE A 130 -17.83 11.28 -6.53
N VAL A 131 -18.93 10.53 -6.48
CA VAL A 131 -19.90 10.55 -5.36
C VAL A 131 -19.25 10.10 -4.03
N ARG A 132 -18.32 9.15 -4.08
CA ARG A 132 -17.57 8.69 -2.89
C ARG A 132 -16.45 9.65 -2.46
N GLY A 133 -16.21 10.72 -3.17
CA GLY A 133 -15.11 11.66 -2.89
C GLY A 133 -13.74 11.12 -3.29
N GLY A 134 -13.68 10.36 -4.38
CA GLY A 134 -12.47 9.69 -4.88
C GLY A 134 -11.39 10.61 -5.44
N VAL A 135 -11.22 11.83 -4.90
CA VAL A 135 -10.26 12.84 -5.35
C VAL A 135 -8.80 12.35 -5.32
N PHE A 136 -8.52 11.30 -4.55
CA PHE A 136 -7.16 10.75 -4.37
C PHE A 136 -6.85 9.52 -5.21
N GLN A 137 -7.78 9.07 -6.04
CA GLN A 137 -7.51 7.91 -6.88
C GLN A 137 -6.52 8.30 -7.99
N ARG A 138 -5.56 7.42 -8.28
CA ARG A 138 -4.55 7.64 -9.33
C ARG A 138 -5.17 7.73 -10.72
N LYS A 139 -6.36 7.14 -10.88
CA LYS A 139 -7.08 7.11 -12.14
C LYS A 139 -8.59 7.03 -11.88
N PHE A 140 -9.32 7.86 -12.59
CA PHE A 140 -10.77 7.73 -12.67
C PHE A 140 -11.16 6.62 -13.64
N GLY A 141 -12.21 5.88 -13.28
CA GLY A 141 -12.70 4.75 -14.07
C GLY A 141 -11.82 3.49 -13.93
N MET A 142 -11.95 2.63 -14.91
CA MET A 142 -11.25 1.35 -15.02
C MET A 142 -10.14 1.44 -16.07
N ASN A 143 -9.08 0.66 -15.89
CA ASN A 143 -8.06 0.46 -16.91
C ASN A 143 -8.48 -0.66 -17.85
N GLN A 144 -8.13 -0.54 -19.13
CA GLN A 144 -8.28 -1.64 -20.08
C GLN A 144 -7.55 -2.89 -19.58
N GLN A 145 -6.33 -2.71 -19.05
CA GLN A 145 -5.60 -3.79 -18.37
C GLN A 145 -5.19 -3.36 -16.96
N SER A 146 -5.39 -4.25 -15.99
CA SER A 146 -4.99 -4.05 -14.60
C SER A 146 -4.55 -5.39 -14.00
N GLY A 147 -3.25 -5.59 -13.83
CA GLY A 147 -2.67 -6.87 -13.45
C GLY A 147 -3.05 -7.96 -14.47
N HIS A 148 -3.66 -9.02 -13.99
CA HIS A 148 -4.15 -10.13 -14.83
C HIS A 148 -5.54 -9.91 -15.45
N TYR A 149 -6.16 -8.73 -15.26
CA TYR A 149 -7.50 -8.45 -15.76
C TYR A 149 -7.47 -7.58 -17.01
N LEU A 150 -8.13 -8.03 -18.09
CA LEU A 150 -8.27 -7.34 -19.37
C LEU A 150 -9.74 -7.02 -19.67
N ARG A 151 -10.03 -5.83 -20.18
CA ARG A 151 -11.38 -5.33 -20.49
C ARG A 151 -11.39 -4.78 -21.92
N PRO A 152 -11.54 -5.63 -22.92
CA PRO A 152 -11.48 -5.20 -24.31
C PRO A 152 -12.62 -4.28 -24.73
N PHE A 153 -13.76 -4.35 -24.05
CA PHE A 153 -14.97 -3.62 -24.43
C PHE A 153 -15.14 -2.25 -23.78
N LEU A 154 -14.14 -1.73 -23.04
CA LEU A 154 -14.28 -0.44 -22.33
C LEU A 154 -14.63 0.75 -23.23
N ASN A 155 -14.34 0.67 -24.52
CA ASN A 155 -14.61 1.73 -25.48
C ASN A 155 -15.93 1.51 -26.29
N PHE A 156 -16.60 0.37 -26.09
CA PHE A 156 -17.86 0.05 -26.77
C PHE A 156 -19.04 0.41 -25.88
N LYS A 157 -20.10 0.93 -26.51
CA LYS A 157 -21.39 1.13 -25.87
C LYS A 157 -22.10 -0.23 -25.73
N LYS A 158 -22.99 -0.34 -24.77
CA LYS A 158 -23.83 -1.53 -24.65
C LYS A 158 -24.66 -1.79 -25.91
N ALA A 159 -25.05 -0.71 -26.62
CA ALA A 159 -25.77 -0.81 -27.90
C ALA A 159 -24.94 -1.52 -28.97
N ASP A 160 -23.63 -1.29 -29.04
CA ASP A 160 -22.74 -1.93 -30.02
C ASP A 160 -22.65 -3.43 -29.76
N LEU A 161 -22.62 -3.84 -28.47
CA LEU A 161 -22.64 -5.25 -28.08
C LEU A 161 -23.99 -5.92 -28.41
N ALA A 162 -25.10 -5.19 -28.25
CA ALA A 162 -26.42 -5.69 -28.61
C ALA A 162 -26.58 -5.86 -30.12
N GLU A 163 -26.00 -4.96 -30.92
CA GLU A 163 -26.00 -5.08 -32.38
C GLU A 163 -25.20 -6.30 -32.83
N TYR A 164 -23.98 -6.49 -32.27
CA TYR A 164 -23.19 -7.69 -32.52
C TYR A 164 -23.94 -8.98 -32.15
N ALA A 165 -24.56 -9.02 -30.98
CA ALA A 165 -25.32 -10.19 -30.55
C ALA A 165 -26.51 -10.53 -31.50
N LYS A 166 -27.16 -9.48 -32.01
CA LYS A 166 -28.27 -9.65 -32.99
C LYS A 166 -27.75 -10.15 -34.34
N GLU A 167 -26.64 -9.58 -34.84
CA GLU A 167 -25.99 -10.00 -36.08
C GLU A 167 -25.58 -11.47 -36.04
N HIS A 168 -25.06 -11.91 -34.92
CA HIS A 168 -24.58 -13.28 -34.73
C HIS A 168 -25.61 -14.23 -34.10
N GLN A 169 -26.87 -13.78 -33.97
CA GLN A 169 -28.00 -14.56 -33.44
C GLN A 169 -27.70 -15.20 -32.07
N LEU A 170 -27.02 -14.48 -31.21
CA LEU A 170 -26.67 -14.92 -29.86
C LEU A 170 -27.92 -14.85 -28.94
N THR A 171 -28.02 -15.80 -28.04
CA THR A 171 -28.99 -15.78 -26.95
C THR A 171 -28.26 -15.49 -25.63
N TRP A 172 -28.91 -14.79 -24.73
CA TRP A 172 -28.35 -14.46 -23.41
C TRP A 172 -29.46 -14.43 -22.34
N ARG A 173 -29.07 -14.37 -21.09
CA ARG A 173 -29.98 -14.21 -19.94
C ARG A 173 -30.07 -12.76 -19.53
N GLU A 174 -31.24 -12.25 -19.23
CA GLU A 174 -31.43 -10.92 -18.68
C GLU A 174 -31.54 -10.99 -17.15
N ASP A 175 -30.73 -10.20 -16.46
CA ASP A 175 -30.83 -10.05 -15.03
C ASP A 175 -31.82 -8.92 -14.69
N VAL A 176 -33.02 -9.29 -14.28
CA VAL A 176 -34.11 -8.38 -13.92
C VAL A 176 -33.71 -7.43 -12.79
N THR A 177 -32.83 -7.85 -11.89
CA THR A 177 -32.35 -6.97 -10.77
C THR A 177 -31.53 -5.78 -11.26
N ASN A 178 -30.95 -5.83 -12.47
CA ASN A 178 -30.27 -4.71 -13.07
C ASN A 178 -31.19 -3.53 -13.40
N GLN A 179 -32.48 -3.75 -13.52
CA GLN A 179 -33.50 -2.73 -13.80
C GLN A 179 -34.03 -2.06 -12.53
N ASP A 180 -33.82 -2.66 -11.35
CA ASP A 180 -34.26 -2.10 -10.08
C ASP A 180 -33.27 -1.05 -9.56
N PRO A 181 -33.61 0.27 -9.54
CA PRO A 181 -32.73 1.32 -9.09
C PRO A 181 -32.44 1.27 -7.58
N ASP A 182 -33.30 0.64 -6.79
CA ASP A 182 -33.16 0.55 -5.34
C ASP A 182 -32.29 -0.64 -4.89
N TYR A 183 -32.02 -1.58 -5.80
CA TYR A 183 -31.25 -2.78 -5.50
C TYR A 183 -29.79 -2.47 -5.11
N THR A 184 -29.14 -1.57 -5.85
CA THR A 184 -27.76 -1.12 -5.52
C THR A 184 -27.56 0.37 -5.84
N LYS A 185 -26.56 1.00 -5.20
CA LYS A 185 -26.17 2.38 -5.56
C LYS A 185 -25.69 2.51 -7.00
N ARG A 186 -25.13 1.44 -7.55
CA ARG A 186 -24.72 1.38 -8.95
C ARG A 186 -25.93 1.37 -9.87
N ASN A 187 -26.97 0.60 -9.54
CA ASN A 187 -28.23 0.59 -10.27
C ASN A 187 -28.92 1.97 -10.23
N GLN A 188 -28.83 2.68 -9.11
CA GLN A 188 -29.35 4.05 -9.01
C GLN A 188 -28.64 4.99 -10.01
N ILE A 189 -27.32 4.89 -10.14
CA ILE A 189 -26.58 5.66 -11.15
C ILE A 189 -27.00 5.24 -12.56
N ARG A 190 -27.08 3.95 -12.85
CA ARG A 190 -27.43 3.38 -14.14
C ARG A 190 -28.83 3.79 -14.59
N ASN A 191 -29.82 3.65 -13.72
CA ASN A 191 -31.24 3.72 -14.10
C ASN A 191 -31.85 5.12 -13.86
N ILE A 192 -31.20 5.99 -13.07
CA ILE A 192 -31.73 7.33 -12.75
C ILE A 192 -30.75 8.42 -13.19
N VAL A 193 -29.49 8.36 -12.70
CA VAL A 193 -28.57 9.48 -12.88
C VAL A 193 -28.09 9.61 -14.34
N LEU A 194 -27.60 8.52 -14.91
CA LEU A 194 -27.11 8.53 -16.31
C LEU A 194 -28.20 8.90 -17.32
N PRO A 195 -29.43 8.35 -17.24
CA PRO A 195 -30.53 8.79 -18.10
C PRO A 195 -30.82 10.30 -17.98
N ALA A 196 -30.91 10.82 -16.73
CA ALA A 196 -31.14 12.25 -16.53
C ALA A 196 -30.01 13.14 -17.10
N LEU A 197 -28.76 12.70 -17.03
CA LEU A 197 -27.63 13.41 -17.67
C LEU A 197 -27.73 13.33 -19.19
N ASN A 198 -28.17 12.21 -19.75
CA ASN A 198 -28.35 12.04 -21.20
C ASN A 198 -29.52 12.86 -21.75
N GLU A 199 -30.56 13.15 -20.94
CA GLU A 199 -31.61 14.13 -21.31
C GLU A 199 -31.05 15.55 -21.47
N VAL A 200 -30.05 15.91 -20.65
CA VAL A 200 -29.35 17.20 -20.77
C VAL A 200 -28.42 17.24 -22.00
N ASN A 201 -27.71 16.14 -22.22
CA ASN A 201 -26.81 16.00 -23.36
C ASN A 201 -26.65 14.51 -23.71
N GLU A 202 -27.03 14.12 -24.91
CA GLU A 202 -26.95 12.73 -25.41
C GLU A 202 -25.54 12.12 -25.32
N ARG A 203 -24.49 12.97 -25.28
CA ARG A 203 -23.08 12.59 -25.16
C ARG A 203 -22.54 12.73 -23.74
N ALA A 204 -23.39 12.88 -22.72
CA ALA A 204 -22.95 13.11 -21.35
C ALA A 204 -22.00 12.03 -20.84
N GLN A 205 -22.28 10.75 -21.13
CA GLN A 205 -21.41 9.62 -20.74
C GLN A 205 -20.03 9.71 -21.40
N GLU A 206 -19.98 10.04 -22.69
CA GLU A 206 -18.71 10.20 -23.42
C GLU A 206 -17.88 11.34 -22.81
N HIS A 207 -18.53 12.47 -22.50
CA HIS A 207 -17.85 13.63 -21.91
C HIS A 207 -17.33 13.32 -20.48
N ILE A 208 -18.06 12.54 -19.67
CA ILE A 208 -17.61 12.07 -18.36
C ILE A 208 -16.34 11.24 -18.50
N ILE A 209 -16.32 10.31 -19.45
CA ILE A 209 -15.18 9.44 -19.70
C ILE A 209 -13.98 10.24 -20.20
N GLN A 210 -14.19 11.14 -21.17
CA GLN A 210 -13.15 12.01 -21.72
C GLN A 210 -12.50 12.88 -20.65
N LEU A 211 -13.33 13.49 -19.76
CA LEU A 211 -12.81 14.25 -18.63
C LEU A 211 -11.97 13.39 -17.70
N ALA A 212 -12.43 12.19 -17.35
CA ALA A 212 -11.71 11.26 -16.50
C ALA A 212 -10.39 10.80 -17.12
N GLU A 213 -10.34 10.58 -18.42
CA GLU A 213 -9.10 10.26 -19.15
C GLU A 213 -8.13 11.45 -19.18
N GLN A 214 -8.63 12.68 -19.39
CA GLN A 214 -7.81 13.87 -19.33
C GLN A 214 -7.17 14.02 -17.94
N LEU A 215 -7.97 13.96 -16.87
CA LEU A 215 -7.48 14.03 -15.50
C LEU A 215 -6.44 12.92 -15.20
N SER A 216 -6.66 11.73 -15.75
CA SER A 216 -5.72 10.60 -15.58
C SER A 216 -4.38 10.85 -16.29
N ARG A 217 -4.39 11.49 -17.47
CA ARG A 217 -3.16 11.90 -18.19
C ARG A 217 -2.41 12.99 -17.42
N GLU A 218 -3.12 13.99 -16.90
CA GLU A 218 -2.52 15.06 -16.09
C GLU A 218 -1.89 14.49 -14.80
N GLU A 219 -2.56 13.54 -14.13
CA GLU A 219 -2.03 12.87 -12.96
C GLU A 219 -0.72 12.12 -13.25
N LEU A 220 -0.59 11.46 -14.40
CA LEU A 220 0.65 10.80 -14.80
C LEU A 220 1.82 11.78 -14.96
N LEU A 221 1.55 12.99 -15.49
CA LEU A 221 2.57 14.04 -15.59
C LEU A 221 2.99 14.54 -14.21
N ILE A 222 2.02 14.79 -13.33
CA ILE A 222 2.26 15.21 -11.93
C ILE A 222 3.06 14.13 -11.20
N GLU A 223 2.68 12.87 -11.33
CA GLU A 223 3.39 11.73 -10.73
C GLU A 223 4.83 11.64 -11.24
N GLY A 224 5.03 11.77 -12.55
CA GLY A 224 6.35 11.77 -13.18
C GLY A 224 7.26 12.87 -12.61
N GLN A 225 6.73 14.06 -12.41
CA GLN A 225 7.46 15.17 -11.81
C GLN A 225 7.68 14.97 -10.31
N ALA A 226 6.68 14.51 -9.56
CA ALA A 226 6.78 14.26 -8.12
C ALA A 226 7.83 13.19 -7.78
N LYS A 227 8.03 12.19 -8.63
CA LYS A 227 9.10 11.18 -8.47
C LYS A 227 10.49 11.79 -8.36
N ARG A 228 10.74 12.93 -9.03
CA ARG A 228 12.03 13.66 -8.96
C ARG A 228 12.26 14.32 -7.61
N TYR A 229 11.18 14.63 -6.89
CA TYR A 229 11.23 15.26 -5.57
C TYR A 229 11.21 14.24 -4.42
N LEU A 230 10.96 12.95 -4.67
CA LEU A 230 10.80 11.97 -3.58
C LEU A 230 12.06 11.82 -2.72
N GLU A 231 13.23 11.69 -3.33
CA GLU A 231 14.48 11.53 -2.57
C GLU A 231 14.82 12.77 -1.72
N PRO A 232 14.78 14.01 -2.26
CA PRO A 232 14.85 15.21 -1.44
C PRO A 232 13.80 15.26 -0.34
N PHE A 233 12.55 14.85 -0.63
CA PHE A 233 11.44 14.90 0.29
C PHE A 233 11.60 13.96 1.49
N TYR A 234 12.17 12.77 1.30
CA TYR A 234 12.51 11.86 2.39
C TYR A 234 13.64 12.41 3.27
N LYS A 235 14.63 13.08 2.67
CA LYS A 235 15.78 13.66 3.41
C LYS A 235 15.36 14.89 4.21
N ASN A 236 14.67 15.81 3.57
CA ASN A 236 14.17 17.06 4.17
C ASN A 236 13.02 17.61 3.32
N TYR A 237 11.80 17.39 3.74
CA TYR A 237 10.62 17.84 2.98
C TYR A 237 10.57 19.38 2.81
N ASN A 238 11.26 20.16 3.64
CA ASN A 238 11.33 21.63 3.51
C ASN A 238 12.15 22.08 2.30
N ASP A 239 13.04 21.24 1.77
CA ASP A 239 13.83 21.54 0.56
C ASP A 239 13.01 21.34 -0.73
N VAL A 240 11.79 20.81 -0.59
CA VAL A 240 10.87 20.59 -1.70
C VAL A 240 9.80 21.68 -1.72
N PRO A 241 9.51 22.32 -2.87
CA PRO A 241 8.45 23.32 -2.97
C PRO A 241 7.11 22.75 -2.46
N ARG A 242 6.38 23.52 -1.67
CA ARG A 242 5.13 23.08 -1.00
C ARG A 242 4.08 22.53 -1.94
N LEU A 243 4.05 23.01 -3.18
CA LEU A 243 3.17 22.49 -4.24
C LEU A 243 3.35 20.98 -4.45
N TRP A 244 4.55 20.44 -4.24
CA TRP A 244 4.87 19.04 -4.45
C TRP A 244 4.72 18.17 -3.20
N TRP A 245 4.44 18.74 -2.04
CA TRP A 245 4.25 17.96 -0.82
C TRP A 245 3.12 16.95 -0.97
N PHE A 246 1.95 17.41 -1.45
CA PHE A 246 0.81 16.56 -1.67
C PHE A 246 1.07 15.43 -2.70
N PRO A 247 1.59 15.69 -3.91
CA PRO A 247 1.97 14.64 -4.85
C PRO A 247 2.99 13.65 -4.29
N CYS A 248 4.00 14.11 -3.53
CA CYS A 248 4.99 13.25 -2.89
C CYS A 248 4.34 12.36 -1.83
N LEU A 249 3.49 12.91 -0.95
CA LEU A 249 2.76 12.13 0.06
C LEU A 249 1.86 11.07 -0.58
N LYS A 250 1.20 11.38 -1.68
CA LYS A 250 0.38 10.45 -2.45
C LYS A 250 1.23 9.28 -2.99
N LEU A 251 2.42 9.56 -3.50
CA LEU A 251 3.36 8.53 -3.95
C LEU A 251 3.85 7.66 -2.80
N ILE A 252 4.20 8.26 -1.66
CA ILE A 252 4.64 7.54 -0.46
C ILE A 252 3.53 6.62 0.04
N ALA A 253 2.31 7.15 0.19
CA ALA A 253 1.14 6.37 0.60
C ALA A 253 0.89 5.17 -0.32
N THR A 254 0.96 5.39 -1.63
CA THR A 254 0.78 4.31 -2.61
C THR A 254 1.87 3.25 -2.54
N ARG A 255 3.14 3.64 -2.34
CA ARG A 255 4.25 2.70 -2.16
C ARG A 255 4.09 1.88 -0.89
N ALA A 256 3.56 2.47 0.17
CA ALA A 256 3.22 1.78 1.40
C ALA A 256 2.00 0.84 1.27
N GLY A 257 1.27 0.86 0.16
CA GLY A 257 0.06 0.07 -0.06
C GLY A 257 -1.24 0.74 0.41
N LEU A 258 -1.20 2.03 0.76
CA LEU A 258 -2.37 2.80 1.16
C LEU A 258 -2.98 3.52 -0.04
N TYR A 259 -4.15 3.05 -0.48
CA TYR A 259 -4.85 3.56 -1.67
C TYR A 259 -6.10 4.40 -1.33
N ASN A 260 -6.61 4.32 -0.09
CA ASN A 260 -7.89 4.91 0.33
C ASN A 260 -7.68 6.10 1.29
N LEU A 261 -6.80 7.04 0.93
CA LEU A 261 -6.64 8.27 1.68
C LEU A 261 -7.83 9.22 1.45
N LYS A 262 -8.34 9.80 2.54
CA LYS A 262 -9.35 10.85 2.49
C LYS A 262 -8.66 12.23 2.43
N GLU A 263 -9.27 13.17 1.72
CA GLU A 263 -8.75 14.54 1.59
C GLU A 263 -8.41 15.17 2.96
N ARG A 264 -9.31 15.03 3.93
CA ARG A 264 -9.10 15.53 5.29
C ARG A 264 -7.84 14.96 5.93
N GLN A 265 -7.56 13.68 5.76
CA GLN A 265 -6.37 13.04 6.34
C GLN A 265 -5.08 13.63 5.75
N ILE A 266 -5.07 13.93 4.46
CA ILE A 266 -3.90 14.57 3.84
C ILE A 266 -3.78 16.02 4.29
N GLN A 267 -4.88 16.73 4.43
CA GLN A 267 -4.85 18.09 4.96
C GLN A 267 -4.27 18.11 6.38
N ASP A 268 -4.72 17.18 7.25
CA ASP A 268 -4.18 17.02 8.61
C ASP A 268 -2.65 16.75 8.57
N VAL A 269 -2.19 15.92 7.64
CA VAL A 269 -0.75 15.64 7.41
C VAL A 269 0.00 16.89 7.00
N VAL A 270 -0.49 17.62 5.99
CA VAL A 270 0.14 18.85 5.51
C VAL A 270 0.18 19.92 6.60
N ASP A 271 -0.87 20.02 7.40
CA ASP A 271 -0.94 20.97 8.50
C ASP A 271 0.06 20.61 9.63
N LEU A 272 0.23 19.31 9.92
CA LEU A 272 1.28 18.86 10.83
C LEU A 272 2.69 19.17 10.28
N MET A 273 2.91 18.98 8.99
CA MET A 273 4.19 19.30 8.36
C MET A 273 4.51 20.81 8.43
N ARG A 274 3.51 21.66 8.30
CA ARG A 274 3.66 23.14 8.41
C ARG A 274 4.01 23.62 9.80
N GLN A 275 3.69 22.84 10.86
CA GLN A 275 3.94 23.23 12.24
C GLN A 275 5.42 23.03 12.62
N SER A 276 6.24 24.08 12.48
CA SER A 276 7.65 24.06 12.89
C SER A 276 7.85 23.91 14.41
N SER A 277 6.88 24.36 15.21
CA SER A 277 6.88 24.21 16.67
C SER A 277 6.67 22.77 17.16
N LYS A 278 6.16 21.89 16.30
CA LYS A 278 6.01 20.45 16.56
C LYS A 278 6.98 19.67 15.68
N PRO A 279 8.21 19.42 16.14
CA PRO A 279 9.20 18.70 15.34
C PRO A 279 8.79 17.25 15.06
N ASN A 280 8.04 16.62 15.96
CA ASN A 280 7.60 15.25 15.84
C ASN A 280 6.07 15.17 15.95
N GLY A 281 5.45 14.28 15.20
CA GLY A 281 4.02 14.04 15.26
C GLY A 281 3.60 12.84 14.45
N ARG A 282 2.48 12.22 14.86
CA ARG A 282 1.89 11.06 14.18
C ARG A 282 0.40 11.31 13.95
N ILE A 283 -0.07 10.92 12.78
CA ILE A 283 -1.49 10.97 12.39
C ILE A 283 -1.93 9.57 11.96
N THR A 284 -3.06 9.11 12.50
CA THR A 284 -3.69 7.86 12.07
C THR A 284 -4.37 8.08 10.72
N LEU A 285 -4.04 7.22 9.77
CA LEU A 285 -4.62 7.17 8.44
C LEU A 285 -5.64 6.02 8.33
N SER A 286 -6.16 5.77 7.14
CA SER A 286 -7.05 4.63 6.87
C SER A 286 -6.30 3.30 6.96
N ASP A 287 -7.04 2.20 7.12
CA ASP A 287 -6.56 0.81 6.99
C ASP A 287 -5.37 0.42 7.91
N GLY A 288 -5.28 1.07 9.09
CA GLY A 288 -4.21 0.81 10.06
C GLY A 288 -2.86 1.41 9.67
N TYR A 289 -2.85 2.38 8.75
CA TYR A 289 -1.65 3.14 8.40
C TYR A 289 -1.49 4.37 9.29
N TYR A 290 -0.25 4.81 9.42
CA TYR A 290 0.16 6.00 10.14
C TYR A 290 1.08 6.85 9.29
N PHE A 291 0.87 8.15 9.36
CA PHE A 291 1.85 9.14 8.92
C PHE A 291 2.68 9.55 10.13
N GLU A 292 3.97 9.63 9.98
CA GLU A 292 4.89 10.12 11.00
C GLU A 292 5.76 11.25 10.46
N LYS A 293 5.86 12.32 11.24
CA LYS A 293 6.77 13.41 11.06
C LYS A 293 7.86 13.33 12.12
N SER A 294 9.10 13.28 11.71
CA SER A 294 10.27 13.32 12.59
C SER A 294 11.22 14.41 12.12
N TYR A 295 11.19 15.56 12.80
CA TYR A 295 11.91 16.78 12.42
C TYR A 295 11.60 17.23 10.99
N GLN A 296 12.49 16.94 10.05
CA GLN A 296 12.42 17.34 8.64
C GLN A 296 12.12 16.15 7.71
N THR A 297 11.92 14.97 8.27
CA THR A 297 11.58 13.75 7.54
C THR A 297 10.13 13.35 7.77
N VAL A 298 9.58 12.62 6.83
CA VAL A 298 8.21 12.09 6.90
C VAL A 298 8.17 10.68 6.32
N ASP A 299 7.28 9.85 6.87
CA ASP A 299 7.04 8.52 6.35
C ASP A 299 5.59 8.08 6.57
N ILE A 300 5.15 7.05 5.81
CA ILE A 300 3.85 6.39 5.93
C ILE A 300 4.09 4.89 6.03
N PHE A 301 3.64 4.28 7.11
CA PHE A 301 3.81 2.86 7.36
C PHE A 301 2.56 2.24 7.98
N ARG A 302 2.44 0.93 7.86
CA ARG A 302 1.38 0.16 8.51
C ARG A 302 1.86 -0.29 9.89
N ALA A 303 1.07 -0.03 10.93
CA ALA A 303 1.41 -0.52 12.26
C ALA A 303 1.39 -2.05 12.29
N ASN A 304 2.42 -2.63 12.87
CA ASN A 304 2.41 -4.06 13.20
C ASN A 304 1.40 -4.29 14.34
N PRO A 305 0.46 -5.24 14.24
CA PRO A 305 -0.52 -5.49 15.30
C PRO A 305 0.11 -5.77 16.68
N ASN A 306 1.38 -6.18 16.69
CA ASN A 306 2.15 -6.41 17.91
C ASN A 306 2.74 -5.12 18.54
N GLU A 307 2.82 -4.01 17.80
CA GLU A 307 3.34 -2.73 18.30
C GLU A 307 2.26 -1.84 18.91
N GLU A 308 0.98 -2.02 18.56
CA GLU A 308 -0.12 -1.27 19.19
C GLU A 308 -0.28 -1.55 20.69
N LYS A 309 0.23 -2.69 21.17
CA LYS A 309 0.28 -2.97 22.60
C LYS A 309 1.40 -2.25 23.35
N SER A 310 2.39 -1.74 22.64
CA SER A 310 3.52 -1.02 23.25
C SER A 310 3.36 0.52 23.28
N SER A 311 2.48 1.10 22.45
CA SER A 311 2.31 2.56 22.39
C SER A 311 1.28 3.14 23.37
N LYS A 312 0.52 2.32 24.14
CA LYS A 312 -0.50 2.77 25.09
C LYS A 312 -0.11 2.77 26.56
N LYS A 313 1.09 2.34 26.92
CA LYS A 313 1.63 2.54 28.27
C LYS A 313 3.14 2.64 28.21
N LEU A 314 3.69 3.80 28.58
CA LEU A 314 5.01 3.82 29.21
C LEU A 314 5.01 2.73 30.27
N PRO A 315 5.95 1.78 30.29
CA PRO A 315 5.99 0.79 31.35
C PRO A 315 6.11 1.53 32.67
N LYS A 316 5.14 1.31 33.55
CA LYS A 316 5.34 1.57 34.98
C LYS A 316 6.48 0.68 35.43
N ASP A 317 7.38 1.26 36.19
CA ASP A 317 8.53 0.64 36.84
C ASP A 317 8.36 -0.85 37.11
N GLY A 318 9.32 -1.67 36.60
CA GLY A 318 9.43 -3.05 37.03
C GLY A 318 9.83 -4.09 35.98
N GLN A 319 10.65 -3.79 34.97
CA GLN A 319 11.35 -4.83 34.20
C GLN A 319 12.85 -4.55 34.16
N LYS A 320 13.59 -5.64 34.42
CA LYS A 320 15.03 -5.77 34.54
C LYS A 320 15.77 -4.75 33.70
N SER A 321 16.56 -3.90 34.36
CA SER A 321 17.62 -3.13 33.73
C SER A 321 18.59 -4.13 33.09
N ASP A 322 18.62 -4.17 31.74
CA ASP A 322 19.66 -4.91 31.04
C ASP A 322 21.00 -4.19 31.27
N ILE A 323 21.65 -4.54 32.35
CA ILE A 323 23.02 -4.11 32.67
C ILE A 323 23.92 -5.17 32.07
N LEU A 324 24.66 -4.80 31.04
CA LEU A 324 25.70 -5.65 30.48
C LEU A 324 27.04 -5.25 31.04
N VAL A 325 27.67 -6.13 31.77
CA VAL A 325 29.07 -6.01 32.18
C VAL A 325 29.94 -6.48 31.03
N LEU A 326 30.68 -5.57 30.41
CA LEU A 326 31.50 -5.85 29.23
C LEU A 326 32.87 -6.43 29.67
N GLU A 327 33.11 -7.67 29.30
CA GLU A 327 34.40 -8.33 29.45
C GLU A 327 35.20 -8.25 28.14
N LEU A 328 36.54 -8.32 28.24
CA LEU A 328 37.41 -8.24 27.07
C LEU A 328 37.16 -9.43 26.11
N ASP A 329 37.11 -9.14 24.84
CA ASP A 329 36.97 -10.07 23.71
C ASP A 329 35.69 -10.93 23.69
N GLN A 330 34.67 -10.57 24.50
CA GLN A 330 33.36 -11.23 24.49
C GLN A 330 32.31 -10.38 23.81
N TRP A 331 31.50 -11.01 22.91
CA TRP A 331 30.35 -10.36 22.27
C TRP A 331 29.11 -10.38 23.17
N TYR A 332 28.48 -9.22 23.28
CA TYR A 332 27.21 -9.04 23.98
C TYR A 332 26.13 -8.58 22.99
N PHE A 333 24.91 -9.05 23.20
CA PHE A 333 23.77 -8.78 22.33
C PHE A 333 22.75 -7.96 23.12
N LEU A 334 22.44 -6.79 22.59
CA LEU A 334 21.30 -5.98 22.96
C LEU A 334 20.31 -6.05 21.79
N THR A 335 19.06 -5.68 21.98
CA THR A 335 17.97 -5.88 21.02
C THR A 335 18.35 -5.65 19.55
N ASP A 336 19.09 -4.57 19.26
CA ASP A 336 19.50 -4.19 17.88
C ASP A 336 21.00 -3.85 17.81
N LEU A 337 21.77 -4.15 18.85
CA LEU A 337 23.16 -3.74 18.96
C LEU A 337 24.02 -4.90 19.46
N ARG A 338 25.05 -5.25 18.72
CA ARG A 338 26.14 -6.11 19.21
C ARG A 338 27.30 -5.26 19.64
N VAL A 339 27.84 -5.52 20.81
CA VAL A 339 28.98 -4.80 21.36
C VAL A 339 30.01 -5.75 21.89
N ARG A 340 31.30 -5.35 21.82
CA ARG A 340 32.40 -6.05 22.48
C ARG A 340 33.50 -5.05 22.81
N VAL A 341 34.21 -5.28 23.91
CA VAL A 341 35.51 -4.62 24.17
C VAL A 341 36.58 -5.55 23.64
N GLN A 342 37.48 -5.05 22.79
CA GLN A 342 38.58 -5.84 22.22
C GLN A 342 39.92 -5.13 22.29
N SER A 343 40.99 -5.91 22.31
CA SER A 343 42.35 -5.43 22.15
C SER A 343 42.58 -5.05 20.69
N ASN A 344 43.02 -3.83 20.41
CA ASN A 344 43.28 -3.27 19.09
C ASN A 344 42.02 -2.91 18.26
N ARG A 345 42.23 -2.12 17.21
CA ARG A 345 41.15 -1.70 16.31
C ARG A 345 40.69 -2.84 15.42
N PRO A 346 39.38 -2.92 15.09
CA PRO A 346 38.90 -3.92 14.17
C PRO A 346 39.44 -3.68 12.75
N SER A 347 39.65 -4.79 12.02
CA SER A 347 40.05 -4.77 10.62
C SER A 347 38.86 -4.61 9.65
N GLU A 348 37.62 -4.78 10.12
CA GLU A 348 36.41 -4.72 9.30
C GLU A 348 35.86 -3.30 9.21
N SER A 349 35.55 -2.83 8.01
CA SER A 349 35.10 -1.47 7.71
C SER A 349 33.67 -1.14 8.19
N ASP A 350 32.84 -2.15 8.47
CA ASP A 350 31.43 -1.98 8.79
C ASP A 350 31.11 -1.88 10.28
N MET A 351 32.12 -2.00 11.14
CA MET A 351 31.96 -1.87 12.58
C MET A 351 32.27 -0.48 13.07
N GLY A 352 31.41 0.03 13.95
CA GLY A 352 31.75 1.22 14.73
C GLY A 352 32.84 0.90 15.75
N CYS A 353 33.76 1.83 16.00
CA CYS A 353 34.85 1.66 16.94
C CYS A 353 35.06 2.92 17.77
N LEU A 354 35.05 2.76 19.10
CA LEU A 354 35.37 3.80 20.07
C LEU A 354 36.64 3.38 20.82
N PRO A 355 37.77 4.03 20.58
CA PRO A 355 38.99 3.80 21.39
C PRO A 355 38.72 4.16 22.84
N LEU A 356 39.00 3.23 23.77
CA LEU A 356 38.86 3.47 25.21
C LEU A 356 40.10 4.11 25.76
N PRO A 357 39.99 5.06 26.71
CA PRO A 357 41.12 5.67 27.37
C PRO A 357 41.94 4.66 28.19
N ASP A 358 43.27 4.78 28.15
CA ASP A 358 44.21 3.83 28.76
C ASP A 358 44.14 3.81 30.28
N ASN A 359 43.66 4.88 30.90
CA ASN A 359 43.52 5.00 32.37
C ASN A 359 42.18 4.42 32.89
N LEU A 360 41.34 3.89 32.01
CA LEU A 360 40.14 3.17 32.39
C LEU A 360 40.45 1.67 32.42
N GLU A 361 41.15 1.22 33.44
CA GLU A 361 41.31 -0.21 33.69
C GLU A 361 40.10 -0.76 34.40
N GLY A 362 39.48 -1.83 33.83
CA GLY A 362 38.43 -2.56 34.50
C GLY A 362 37.19 -2.84 33.70
N ARG A 363 36.10 -3.19 34.42
CA ARG A 363 34.83 -3.57 33.83
C ARG A 363 34.01 -2.35 33.45
N PHE A 364 33.58 -2.30 32.21
CA PHE A 364 32.61 -1.32 31.73
C PHE A 364 31.22 -1.91 31.80
N GLU A 365 30.25 -1.06 32.06
CA GLU A 365 28.84 -1.45 31.98
C GLU A 365 28.14 -0.64 30.88
N LEU A 366 27.34 -1.34 30.06
CA LEU A 366 26.45 -0.71 29.13
C LEU A 366 25.01 -0.91 29.64
N VAL A 367 24.30 0.20 29.86
CA VAL A 367 22.98 0.20 30.48
C VAL A 367 22.00 0.94 29.58
N SER A 368 20.81 0.38 29.38
CA SER A 368 19.73 1.07 28.65
C SER A 368 19.39 2.40 29.34
N ALA A 369 19.44 3.48 28.59
CA ALA A 369 19.23 4.83 29.11
C ALA A 369 17.75 5.11 29.39
N LYS A 370 17.45 5.59 30.59
CA LYS A 370 16.11 6.06 30.95
C LYS A 370 16.00 7.57 30.70
N SER A 371 14.85 8.03 30.30
CA SER A 371 14.60 9.44 29.96
C SER A 371 14.91 10.43 31.10
N LYS A 372 14.87 9.97 32.35
CA LYS A 372 15.16 10.75 33.58
C LYS A 372 16.61 10.66 34.01
N ASP A 373 17.44 9.79 33.44
CA ASP A 373 18.84 9.65 33.82
C ASP A 373 19.57 10.98 33.60
N ARG A 374 20.49 11.28 34.53
CA ARG A 374 21.25 12.54 34.52
C ARG A 374 22.64 12.31 33.91
N ILE A 375 22.97 13.16 32.96
CA ILE A 375 24.26 13.14 32.27
C ILE A 375 25.08 14.32 32.78
N PRO A 376 26.26 14.08 33.30
CA PRO A 376 27.13 15.18 33.79
C PRO A 376 27.72 15.95 32.61
N LEU A 377 27.59 17.28 32.66
CA LEU A 377 28.18 18.22 31.72
C LEU A 377 29.29 19.04 32.38
N SER A 378 30.05 19.78 31.60
CA SER A 378 31.07 20.74 32.12
C SER A 378 30.47 21.77 33.07
N SER A 379 29.22 22.16 32.86
CA SER A 379 28.42 23.05 33.71
C SER A 379 27.10 22.39 34.09
N GLY A 380 27.13 21.57 35.16
CA GLY A 380 25.89 20.97 35.71
C GLY A 380 25.50 19.61 35.11
N HIS A 381 24.20 19.33 35.02
CA HIS A 381 23.65 18.05 34.53
C HIS A 381 22.54 18.30 33.54
N LYS A 382 22.37 17.38 32.60
CA LYS A 382 21.27 17.34 31.64
C LYS A 382 20.56 15.97 31.73
N THR A 383 19.27 15.92 31.55
CA THR A 383 18.58 14.61 31.43
C THR A 383 18.80 13.99 30.05
N VAL A 384 18.78 12.65 29.97
CA VAL A 384 18.88 11.92 28.71
C VAL A 384 17.80 12.45 27.73
N ARG A 385 16.58 12.63 28.18
CA ARG A 385 15.49 13.19 27.35
C ARG A 385 15.88 14.52 26.72
N ARG A 386 16.45 15.43 27.51
CA ARG A 386 16.87 16.76 27.01
C ARG A 386 18.03 16.66 26.04
N LEU A 387 19.01 15.79 26.34
CA LEU A 387 20.11 15.51 25.42
C LEU A 387 19.61 15.03 24.07
N LEU A 388 18.73 14.02 24.04
CA LEU A 388 18.19 13.45 22.81
C LEU A 388 17.41 14.46 21.97
N ILE A 389 16.72 15.42 22.61
CA ILE A 389 16.05 16.52 21.92
C ILE A 389 17.08 17.49 21.32
N ASP A 390 18.08 17.91 22.11
CA ASP A 390 19.08 18.87 21.68
C ASP A 390 19.97 18.31 20.55
N GLU A 391 20.26 17.00 20.60
CA GLU A 391 21.00 16.25 19.57
C GLU A 391 20.13 15.83 18.37
N LYS A 392 18.84 16.18 18.38
CA LYS A 392 17.85 15.91 17.32
C LYS A 392 17.69 14.42 17.01
N ILE A 393 17.77 13.55 18.04
CA ILE A 393 17.59 12.11 17.86
C ILE A 393 16.11 11.81 17.61
N PRO A 394 15.77 11.09 16.52
CA PRO A 394 14.43 10.63 16.19
C PRO A 394 13.78 9.85 17.33
N VAL A 395 12.44 9.89 17.45
CA VAL A 395 11.73 9.26 18.58
C VAL A 395 11.90 7.75 18.58
N GLU A 396 11.91 7.13 17.42
CA GLU A 396 12.13 5.70 17.20
C GLU A 396 13.53 5.23 17.66
N ASP A 397 14.54 6.05 17.48
CA ASP A 397 15.92 5.72 17.88
C ASP A 397 16.21 5.98 19.36
N ARG A 398 15.32 6.69 20.08
CA ARG A 398 15.52 7.01 21.50
C ARG A 398 15.50 5.80 22.41
N SER A 399 14.81 4.74 22.03
CA SER A 399 14.82 3.46 22.74
C SER A 399 16.15 2.71 22.61
N LYS A 400 16.96 3.05 21.60
CA LYS A 400 18.29 2.47 21.30
C LYS A 400 19.44 3.26 21.94
N THR A 401 19.14 4.03 22.99
CA THR A 401 20.12 4.86 23.71
C THR A 401 20.68 4.08 24.89
N TYR A 402 22.03 4.05 25.01
CA TYR A 402 22.71 3.36 26.08
C TYR A 402 23.71 4.27 26.78
N LEU A 403 23.88 4.07 28.09
CA LEU A 403 24.88 4.72 28.90
C LEU A 403 26.10 3.81 29.08
N LEU A 404 27.27 4.28 28.77
CA LEU A 404 28.54 3.62 29.12
C LEU A 404 28.99 4.11 30.51
N LEU A 405 29.08 3.19 31.44
CA LEU A 405 29.44 3.46 32.83
C LEU A 405 30.82 2.86 33.16
N ASP A 406 31.53 3.51 34.06
CA ASP A 406 32.72 2.94 34.72
C ASP A 406 32.35 2.08 35.93
N GLN A 407 33.33 1.52 36.62
CA GLN A 407 33.17 0.71 37.82
C GLN A 407 32.45 1.43 38.97
N GLU A 408 32.62 2.76 39.05
CA GLU A 408 32.02 3.63 40.07
C GLU A 408 30.60 4.07 39.67
N LYS A 409 30.07 3.56 38.55
CA LYS A 409 28.77 3.93 37.99
C LYS A 409 28.70 5.38 37.44
N ASN A 410 29.86 6.00 37.19
CA ASN A 410 29.85 7.29 36.52
C ASN A 410 29.54 7.14 35.04
N VAL A 411 28.67 8.03 34.50
CA VAL A 411 28.37 8.05 33.06
C VAL A 411 29.57 8.65 32.31
N LEU A 412 30.25 7.84 31.52
CA LEU A 412 31.37 8.22 30.66
C LEU A 412 30.91 8.76 29.31
N ALA A 413 30.01 8.04 28.67
CA ALA A 413 29.46 8.39 27.35
C ALA A 413 28.03 7.90 27.19
N VAL A 414 27.34 8.48 26.22
CA VAL A 414 25.97 8.10 25.83
C VAL A 414 26.00 7.70 24.37
N PHE A 415 25.56 6.46 24.06
CA PHE A 415 25.33 6.02 22.70
C PHE A 415 23.96 6.55 22.23
N LEU A 416 23.99 7.35 21.16
CA LEU A 416 22.80 8.03 20.64
C LEU A 416 22.14 7.29 19.46
N GLY A 417 22.58 6.05 19.16
CA GLY A 417 22.23 5.34 17.94
C GLY A 417 23.09 5.77 16.74
N GLN A 418 22.86 5.16 15.55
CA GLN A 418 23.48 5.52 14.26
C GLN A 418 25.02 5.71 14.30
N LYS A 419 25.73 4.92 15.11
CA LYS A 419 27.19 4.98 15.29
C LYS A 419 27.71 6.26 16.00
N ARG A 420 26.85 7.00 16.73
CA ARG A 420 27.20 8.27 17.35
C ARG A 420 27.25 8.18 18.87
N TRP A 421 28.33 8.73 19.47
CA TRP A 421 28.55 8.84 20.92
C TRP A 421 28.55 10.30 21.36
N TYR A 422 27.97 10.57 22.53
CA TYR A 422 28.05 11.83 23.22
C TYR A 422 28.91 11.62 24.47
N PHE A 423 30.04 12.37 24.59
CA PHE A 423 30.95 12.24 25.70
C PHE A 423 30.60 13.19 26.84
N THR A 424 30.61 12.69 28.05
CA THR A 424 30.33 13.47 29.26
C THR A 424 31.61 14.13 29.80
N ARG A 425 31.48 14.94 30.85
CA ARG A 425 32.65 15.51 31.54
C ARG A 425 33.54 14.44 32.19
N ASN A 426 32.99 13.26 32.46
CA ASN A 426 33.71 12.13 33.05
C ASN A 426 34.54 11.36 32.02
N TRP A 427 34.42 11.67 30.75
CA TRP A 427 35.28 11.09 29.71
C TRP A 427 36.70 11.64 29.88
N PRO A 428 37.73 10.78 30.02
CA PRO A 428 39.09 11.20 30.14
C PRO A 428 39.58 12.08 28.99
N LYS A 429 40.35 13.14 29.32
CA LYS A 429 40.85 14.09 28.31
C LYS A 429 42.06 13.58 27.56
N ASP A 430 42.75 12.56 28.08
CA ASP A 430 43.93 11.98 27.45
C ASP A 430 43.54 11.25 26.15
N ARG A 431 44.40 11.39 25.13
CA ARG A 431 44.18 10.68 23.87
C ARG A 431 44.32 9.17 24.09
N PRO A 432 43.32 8.35 23.75
CA PRO A 432 43.41 6.89 23.89
C PRO A 432 44.55 6.35 23.01
N SER A 433 45.40 5.49 23.56
CA SER A 433 46.47 4.82 22.80
C SER A 433 45.92 3.83 21.79
N GLY A 434 44.64 3.45 21.91
CA GLY A 434 43.97 2.46 21.07
C GLY A 434 44.28 1.01 21.44
N LYS A 435 44.86 0.78 22.63
CA LYS A 435 45.09 -0.58 23.16
C LYS A 435 43.80 -1.37 23.38
N GLN A 436 42.71 -0.67 23.72
CA GLN A 436 41.38 -1.27 23.84
C GLN A 436 40.37 -0.42 23.09
N CYS A 437 39.41 -1.10 22.45
CA CYS A 437 38.34 -0.45 21.72
C CYS A 437 37.01 -1.08 22.10
N LEU A 438 35.98 -0.25 22.32
CA LEU A 438 34.60 -0.70 22.28
C LEU A 438 34.16 -0.75 20.81
N VAL A 439 33.81 -1.93 20.33
CA VAL A 439 33.39 -2.16 18.95
C VAL A 439 31.92 -2.50 18.96
N TRP A 440 31.18 -1.98 17.98
CA TRP A 440 29.76 -2.29 17.86
C TRP A 440 29.33 -2.47 16.42
N ARG A 441 28.28 -3.28 16.24
CA ARG A 441 27.56 -3.44 14.99
C ARG A 441 26.06 -3.30 15.27
N ILE A 442 25.39 -2.52 14.44
CA ILE A 442 23.92 -2.41 14.47
C ILE A 442 23.40 -3.52 13.57
N GLU A 443 22.52 -4.39 14.07
CA GLU A 443 21.82 -5.38 13.25
C GLU A 443 20.57 -4.73 12.67
N GLU A 444 20.50 -4.66 11.36
CA GLU A 444 19.27 -4.31 10.63
C GLU A 444 18.40 -5.58 10.61
N ASN A 445 17.23 -5.50 11.28
CA ASN A 445 16.18 -6.54 11.21
C ASN A 445 15.40 -6.43 9.91
#